data_bdbc8d7b03380fdddcce260df5670bca
#
_entry.id   bdbc8d7b03380fdddcce260df5670bca
#
_cell.length_a   1.000
_cell.length_b   1.000
_cell.length_c   1.000
_cell.angle_alpha   90.00
_cell.angle_beta   90.00
_cell.angle_gamma   90.00
#
_symmetry.space_group_name_H-M   'P 1'
#
loop_
_entity.id
_entity.type
_entity.pdbx_description
1 polymer ?
#
loop_
_entity_poly.entity_id
_entity_poly.type
_entity_poly.pdbx_seq_one_letter_code
_entity_poly.pdbx_strand_id
1 'polypeptide(L)'
;MTHMKLFSALACLLASLATPVLAQHRADPQKLTDPKSFSMILMGDPQGYVKYDINQPLFELCTAWCADNKERLNIKAVLLTGDLVEQNENIVLNRNMLNQTSRQMWEWASHCMGRLDGRLPYIIATGNHEYGYVRGDEPFTHFPEYFPVERNSCWTDCLVSAYPNREGRASIENAAFEFAEPTWGKLLVIAAEWAPRDEVLDWARKLCESEKYAKHTVVFITHSFLYQRTAERTANENYRIKPANYGKDIWDKLVYPCSNIRLVLCGHTGSPGDFEDSVSYREDDNSAGKSVAQMMFNVQILGGGWEGNGGDGWLRILEFMPDGQTIKVRTYSPLFGISPTTRQFAYRTGKCDQFDIIVKP
;
A
#
# COMPACT_ATOMS: atom_id res chain seq x y z
N MET A 1 -81.35 7.03 -30.54
CA MET A 1 -80.64 7.61 -31.68
C MET A 1 -79.43 8.38 -31.16
N THR A 2 -78.27 7.85 -31.47
CA THR A 2 -77.00 8.53 -31.73
C THR A 2 -76.44 9.49 -30.70
N HIS A 3 -75.50 9.01 -29.88
CA HIS A 3 -74.20 9.65 -29.61
C HIS A 3 -73.20 8.64 -29.01
N MET A 4 -72.68 7.85 -29.87
CA MET A 4 -71.52 7.01 -29.55
C MET A 4 -70.50 7.32 -30.64
N LYS A 5 -69.37 7.83 -30.25
CA LYS A 5 -68.06 7.91 -30.96
C LYS A 5 -67.38 9.25 -30.64
N LEU A 6 -66.49 9.21 -29.66
CA LEU A 6 -65.26 10.03 -29.61
C LEU A 6 -64.49 9.76 -28.30
N PHE A 7 -64.06 8.53 -28.12
CA PHE A 7 -63.04 8.21 -27.10
C PHE A 7 -62.17 7.07 -27.64
N SER A 8 -61.44 7.32 -28.70
CA SER A 8 -60.47 6.34 -29.20
C SER A 8 -59.38 7.04 -30.05
N ALA A 9 -58.65 7.95 -29.46
CA ALA A 9 -57.47 8.51 -30.14
C ALA A 9 -56.51 9.27 -29.25
N LEU A 10 -56.40 8.91 -27.94
CA LEU A 10 -55.41 9.58 -27.07
C LEU A 10 -54.63 8.62 -26.16
N ALA A 11 -54.54 7.34 -26.56
CA ALA A 11 -53.81 6.33 -25.75
C ALA A 11 -52.57 5.78 -26.46
N CYS A 12 -52.12 6.37 -27.55
CA CYS A 12 -50.98 5.84 -28.30
C CYS A 12 -49.77 6.78 -28.46
N LEU A 13 -49.61 7.81 -27.67
CA LEU A 13 -48.47 8.75 -27.82
C LEU A 13 -47.67 9.00 -26.53
N LEU A 14 -47.70 8.10 -25.57
CA LEU A 14 -46.84 8.18 -24.38
C LEU A 14 -45.85 7.00 -24.21
N ALA A 15 -45.64 6.24 -25.23
CA ALA A 15 -44.79 5.06 -25.21
C ALA A 15 -43.44 5.17 -25.95
N SER A 16 -42.91 6.38 -26.14
CA SER A 16 -41.64 6.48 -26.92
C SER A 16 -40.72 7.61 -26.50
N LEU A 17 -40.58 7.88 -25.20
CA LEU A 17 -39.44 8.67 -24.69
C LEU A 17 -38.79 8.00 -23.48
N ALA A 18 -38.74 6.67 -23.46
CA ALA A 18 -37.68 5.99 -22.77
C ALA A 18 -36.46 6.08 -23.70
N THR A 19 -35.76 7.21 -23.68
CA THR A 19 -34.37 7.22 -24.13
C THR A 19 -33.69 6.06 -23.40
N PRO A 20 -33.06 5.09 -24.12
CA PRO A 20 -32.19 4.15 -23.46
C PRO A 20 -31.15 5.03 -22.78
N VAL A 21 -31.15 5.05 -21.45
CA VAL A 21 -29.96 5.40 -20.71
C VAL A 21 -28.94 4.40 -21.23
N LEU A 22 -28.15 4.85 -22.21
CA LEU A 22 -26.94 4.16 -22.63
C LEU A 22 -26.23 3.90 -21.32
N ALA A 23 -26.28 2.64 -20.86
CA ALA A 23 -25.34 2.15 -19.89
C ALA A 23 -24.00 2.51 -20.52
N GLN A 24 -23.44 3.65 -20.10
CA GLN A 24 -22.03 3.91 -20.36
C GLN A 24 -21.35 2.64 -19.90
N HIS A 25 -20.82 1.88 -20.84
CA HIS A 25 -19.85 0.84 -20.55
C HIS A 25 -18.69 1.56 -19.86
N ARG A 26 -18.82 1.80 -18.56
CA ARG A 26 -17.67 2.14 -17.74
C ARG A 26 -16.75 0.97 -17.93
N ALA A 27 -15.56 1.26 -18.48
CA ALA A 27 -14.48 0.29 -18.54
C ALA A 27 -14.43 -0.40 -17.16
N ASP A 28 -14.44 -1.73 -17.14
CA ASP A 28 -14.39 -2.49 -15.89
C ASP A 28 -13.20 -1.97 -15.09
N PRO A 29 -13.43 -1.24 -13.98
CA PRO A 29 -12.38 -0.56 -13.28
C PRO A 29 -11.32 -1.50 -12.69
N GLN A 30 -11.59 -2.79 -12.66
CA GLN A 30 -10.68 -3.83 -12.17
C GLN A 30 -9.89 -4.50 -13.31
N LYS A 31 -9.76 -3.88 -14.47
CA LYS A 31 -8.92 -4.36 -15.56
C LYS A 31 -7.62 -3.57 -15.62
N LEU A 32 -6.58 -4.25 -16.07
CA LEU A 32 -5.35 -3.59 -16.50
C LEU A 32 -5.63 -2.66 -17.68
N THR A 33 -4.88 -1.57 -17.77
CA THR A 33 -4.93 -0.64 -18.91
C THR A 33 -4.42 -1.33 -20.18
N ASP A 34 -3.39 -2.16 -20.02
CA ASP A 34 -2.85 -3.01 -21.07
C ASP A 34 -2.76 -4.47 -20.56
N PRO A 35 -3.25 -5.47 -21.33
CA PRO A 35 -3.21 -6.87 -20.88
C PRO A 35 -1.79 -7.44 -20.72
N LYS A 36 -0.77 -6.78 -21.23
CA LYS A 36 0.65 -7.15 -21.05
C LYS A 36 1.29 -6.51 -19.83
N SER A 37 0.60 -5.59 -19.15
CA SER A 37 1.07 -5.00 -17.91
C SER A 37 0.92 -5.97 -16.73
N PHE A 38 1.57 -5.66 -15.64
CA PHE A 38 1.36 -6.32 -14.34
C PHE A 38 1.14 -5.24 -13.27
N SER A 39 0.71 -5.65 -12.09
CA SER A 39 0.51 -4.70 -11.00
C SER A 39 1.14 -5.16 -9.70
N MET A 40 1.39 -4.18 -8.82
CA MET A 40 1.61 -4.36 -7.40
C MET A 40 0.57 -3.53 -6.65
N ILE A 41 0.08 -4.04 -5.53
CA ILE A 41 -0.94 -3.34 -4.73
C ILE A 41 -0.26 -2.73 -3.52
N LEU A 42 -0.39 -1.42 -3.34
CA LEU A 42 0.09 -0.70 -2.17
C LEU A 42 -1.06 -0.48 -1.19
N MET A 43 -0.89 -0.97 0.03
CA MET A 43 -1.72 -0.66 1.18
C MET A 43 -0.95 0.26 2.12
N GLY A 44 -1.59 1.29 2.61
CA GLY A 44 -1.06 2.13 3.69
C GLY A 44 -1.15 1.44 5.05
N ASP A 45 -1.12 2.22 6.09
CA ASP A 45 -1.01 1.81 7.48
C ASP A 45 -2.33 1.20 7.98
N PRO A 46 -2.46 -0.13 8.12
CA PRO A 46 -3.74 -0.78 8.41
C PRO A 46 -4.14 -0.82 9.89
N GLN A 47 -3.37 -0.19 10.81
CA GLN A 47 -3.69 -0.23 12.24
C GLN A 47 -5.10 0.25 12.58
N GLY A 48 -5.64 1.21 11.82
CA GLY A 48 -7.01 1.69 11.97
C GLY A 48 -8.08 0.62 11.78
N TYR A 49 -7.77 -0.41 10.98
CA TYR A 49 -8.67 -1.55 10.79
C TYR A 49 -8.63 -2.55 11.94
N VAL A 50 -7.49 -2.74 12.58
CA VAL A 50 -7.33 -3.81 13.59
C VAL A 50 -7.59 -3.37 15.02
N LYS A 51 -7.48 -2.06 15.31
CA LYS A 51 -7.65 -1.53 16.66
C LYS A 51 -9.09 -1.54 17.18
N TYR A 52 -10.08 -1.65 16.28
CA TYR A 52 -11.48 -1.84 16.60
C TYR A 52 -12.02 -3.09 15.91
N ASP A 53 -12.72 -3.94 16.64
CA ASP A 53 -13.31 -5.19 16.12
C ASP A 53 -14.31 -4.92 14.96
N ILE A 54 -15.06 -3.84 15.03
CA ILE A 54 -16.02 -3.44 13.99
C ILE A 54 -15.34 -3.12 12.64
N ASN A 55 -14.06 -2.71 12.65
CA ASN A 55 -13.32 -2.35 11.45
C ASN A 55 -12.59 -3.55 10.81
N GLN A 56 -12.37 -4.60 11.58
CA GLN A 56 -11.56 -5.75 11.18
C GLN A 56 -11.99 -6.38 9.84
N PRO A 57 -13.29 -6.53 9.53
CA PRO A 57 -13.72 -7.06 8.24
C PRO A 57 -13.26 -6.25 7.02
N LEU A 58 -12.91 -4.96 7.19
CA LEU A 58 -12.43 -4.11 6.09
C LEU A 58 -11.02 -4.50 5.66
N PHE A 59 -10.13 -4.83 6.60
CA PHE A 59 -8.79 -5.30 6.25
C PHE A 59 -8.86 -6.66 5.56
N GLU A 60 -9.69 -7.57 6.07
CA GLU A 60 -9.93 -8.86 5.42
C GLU A 60 -10.49 -8.69 4.01
N LEU A 61 -11.43 -7.76 3.80
CA LEU A 61 -11.96 -7.44 2.49
C LEU A 61 -10.85 -6.98 1.52
N CYS A 62 -9.93 -6.12 1.97
CA CYS A 62 -8.83 -5.62 1.14
C CYS A 62 -7.88 -6.75 0.73
N THR A 63 -7.48 -7.61 1.66
CA THR A 63 -6.57 -8.74 1.37
C THR A 63 -7.25 -9.82 0.53
N ALA A 64 -8.52 -10.14 0.79
CA ALA A 64 -9.32 -11.05 -0.03
C ALA A 64 -9.48 -10.52 -1.46
N TRP A 65 -9.76 -9.22 -1.60
CA TRP A 65 -9.85 -8.58 -2.91
C TRP A 65 -8.54 -8.70 -3.71
N CYS A 66 -7.38 -8.51 -3.07
CA CYS A 66 -6.09 -8.72 -3.72
C CYS A 66 -5.94 -10.15 -4.22
N ALA A 67 -6.24 -11.13 -3.35
CA ALA A 67 -6.15 -12.54 -3.69
C ALA A 67 -7.08 -12.93 -4.86
N ASP A 68 -8.31 -12.40 -4.88
CA ASP A 68 -9.33 -12.73 -5.89
C ASP A 68 -9.08 -12.02 -7.23
N ASN A 69 -8.35 -10.90 -7.23
CA ASN A 69 -8.00 -10.17 -8.45
C ASN A 69 -6.58 -10.47 -8.97
N LYS A 70 -5.85 -11.44 -8.34
CA LYS A 70 -4.48 -11.81 -8.73
C LYS A 70 -4.32 -11.98 -10.24
N GLU A 71 -5.13 -12.83 -10.85
CA GLU A 71 -5.02 -13.14 -12.27
C GLU A 71 -5.50 -11.97 -13.15
N ARG A 72 -6.62 -11.33 -12.79
CA ARG A 72 -7.23 -10.26 -13.58
C ARG A 72 -6.36 -9.01 -13.65
N LEU A 73 -5.69 -8.67 -12.57
CA LEU A 73 -4.78 -7.53 -12.47
C LEU A 73 -3.31 -7.95 -12.57
N ASN A 74 -3.03 -9.22 -12.87
CA ASN A 74 -1.67 -9.77 -12.92
C ASN A 74 -0.83 -9.27 -11.72
N ILE A 75 -1.39 -9.44 -10.49
CA ILE A 75 -0.77 -8.93 -9.27
C ILE A 75 0.45 -9.77 -8.96
N LYS A 76 1.62 -9.14 -8.82
CA LYS A 76 2.88 -9.80 -8.47
C LYS A 76 3.20 -9.76 -6.99
N ALA A 77 2.79 -8.69 -6.31
CA ALA A 77 2.98 -8.55 -4.86
C ALA A 77 1.98 -7.57 -4.25
N VAL A 78 1.76 -7.73 -2.94
CA VAL A 78 1.08 -6.74 -2.09
C VAL A 78 2.13 -6.07 -1.23
N LEU A 79 2.17 -4.74 -1.22
CA LEU A 79 3.15 -3.91 -0.55
C LEU A 79 2.48 -3.19 0.62
N LEU A 80 3.09 -3.23 1.81
CA LEU A 80 2.58 -2.57 3.01
C LEU A 80 3.65 -1.65 3.59
N THR A 81 3.23 -0.45 3.99
CA THR A 81 4.13 0.60 4.48
C THR A 81 4.40 0.54 5.98
N GLY A 82 3.82 -0.41 6.71
CA GLY A 82 3.99 -0.57 8.16
C GLY A 82 2.71 -0.29 8.95
N ASP A 83 2.84 -0.20 10.26
CA ASP A 83 1.75 0.03 11.20
C ASP A 83 0.60 -0.98 11.01
N LEU A 84 0.94 -2.28 11.05
CA LEU A 84 -0.03 -3.38 10.97
C LEU A 84 -0.94 -3.44 12.19
N VAL A 85 -0.45 -2.98 13.34
CA VAL A 85 -1.14 -2.93 14.62
C VAL A 85 -1.07 -1.53 15.21
N GLU A 86 -1.99 -1.17 16.09
CA GLU A 86 -1.94 0.14 16.78
C GLU A 86 -0.94 0.14 17.93
N GLN A 87 -0.65 -1.02 18.52
CA GLN A 87 0.34 -1.19 19.58
C GLN A 87 0.92 -2.59 19.55
N ASN A 88 2.24 -2.70 19.60
CA ASN A 88 2.94 -3.97 19.63
C ASN A 88 2.67 -4.75 20.92
N GLU A 89 2.70 -4.07 22.09
CA GLU A 89 2.48 -4.68 23.40
C GLU A 89 1.54 -3.81 24.24
N ASN A 90 0.30 -4.27 24.36
CA ASN A 90 -0.72 -3.64 25.19
C ASN A 90 -1.63 -4.71 25.80
N ILE A 91 -1.41 -5.00 27.07
CA ILE A 91 -2.17 -6.02 27.80
C ILE A 91 -3.53 -5.48 28.24
N VAL A 92 -3.61 -4.16 28.47
CA VAL A 92 -4.82 -3.49 28.98
C VAL A 92 -5.42 -2.62 27.90
N LEU A 93 -6.72 -2.78 27.64
CA LEU A 93 -7.43 -1.95 26.66
C LEU A 93 -7.33 -0.47 27.03
N ASN A 94 -6.94 0.34 26.05
CA ASN A 94 -7.02 1.78 26.15
C ASN A 94 -8.44 2.23 25.75
N ARG A 95 -9.23 2.60 26.75
CA ARG A 95 -10.65 2.94 26.57
C ARG A 95 -10.92 4.07 25.57
N ASN A 96 -9.96 4.91 25.33
CA ASN A 96 -10.14 6.12 24.51
C ASN A 96 -9.71 5.94 23.05
N MET A 97 -8.95 4.87 22.73
CA MET A 97 -8.29 4.80 21.43
C MET A 97 -8.36 3.44 20.74
N LEU A 98 -8.86 2.40 21.40
CA LEU A 98 -8.97 1.05 20.83
C LEU A 98 -9.83 0.14 21.73
N ASN A 99 -10.37 -0.94 21.17
CA ASN A 99 -11.10 -1.96 21.93
C ASN A 99 -10.50 -3.37 21.77
N GLN A 100 -9.31 -3.47 21.20
CA GLN A 100 -8.57 -4.71 21.02
C GLN A 100 -7.25 -4.65 21.79
N THR A 101 -6.85 -5.76 22.42
CA THR A 101 -5.48 -5.92 22.93
C THR A 101 -4.49 -6.07 21.79
N SER A 102 -3.20 -5.84 22.04
CA SER A 102 -2.14 -6.04 21.04
C SER A 102 -2.17 -7.44 20.45
N ARG A 103 -2.34 -8.47 21.31
CA ARG A 103 -2.48 -9.84 20.85
C ARG A 103 -3.63 -10.02 19.87
N GLN A 104 -4.81 -9.48 20.16
CA GLN A 104 -5.96 -9.55 19.25
C GLN A 104 -5.70 -8.83 17.92
N MET A 105 -5.01 -7.67 17.98
CA MET A 105 -4.63 -6.93 16.77
C MET A 105 -3.63 -7.73 15.92
N TRP A 106 -2.61 -8.32 16.53
CA TRP A 106 -1.64 -9.17 15.84
C TRP A 106 -2.29 -10.43 15.24
N GLU A 107 -3.13 -11.11 16.00
CA GLU A 107 -3.87 -12.29 15.53
C GLU A 107 -4.75 -11.92 14.33
N TRP A 108 -5.42 -10.75 14.36
CA TRP A 108 -6.27 -10.33 13.27
C TRP A 108 -5.47 -9.85 12.04
N ALA A 109 -4.42 -9.07 12.22
CA ALA A 109 -3.52 -8.70 11.12
C ALA A 109 -2.95 -9.95 10.44
N SER A 110 -2.49 -10.92 11.23
CA SER A 110 -2.02 -12.21 10.74
C SER A 110 -3.12 -12.98 9.99
N HIS A 111 -4.35 -13.02 10.51
CA HIS A 111 -5.50 -13.66 9.85
C HIS A 111 -5.77 -13.03 8.48
N CYS A 112 -5.84 -11.70 8.38
CA CYS A 112 -6.09 -10.99 7.13
C CYS A 112 -4.99 -11.27 6.10
N MET A 113 -3.72 -11.18 6.50
CA MET A 113 -2.58 -11.48 5.63
C MET A 113 -2.55 -12.94 5.20
N GLY A 114 -3.09 -13.85 6.01
CA GLY A 114 -3.28 -15.27 5.67
C GLY A 114 -4.12 -15.52 4.41
N ARG A 115 -4.95 -14.54 3.97
CA ARG A 115 -5.66 -14.61 2.69
C ARG A 115 -4.71 -14.61 1.48
N LEU A 116 -3.48 -14.12 1.68
CA LEU A 116 -2.45 -14.05 0.65
C LEU A 116 -1.47 -15.23 0.71
N ASP A 117 -1.38 -15.95 1.83
CA ASP A 117 -0.45 -17.07 2.00
C ASP A 117 -0.67 -18.15 0.93
N GLY A 118 0.41 -18.53 0.25
CA GLY A 118 0.39 -19.48 -0.86
C GLY A 118 -0.29 -18.98 -2.15
N ARG A 119 -0.73 -17.72 -2.19
CA ARG A 119 -1.42 -17.11 -3.35
C ARG A 119 -0.65 -15.94 -3.93
N LEU A 120 -0.18 -15.04 -3.09
CA LEU A 120 0.57 -13.82 -3.46
C LEU A 120 1.69 -13.57 -2.46
N PRO A 121 2.89 -13.19 -2.91
CA PRO A 121 3.87 -12.63 -2.00
C PRO A 121 3.38 -11.28 -1.48
N TYR A 122 3.62 -11.01 -0.21
CA TYR A 122 3.47 -9.69 0.37
C TYR A 122 4.80 -9.24 0.98
N ILE A 123 5.04 -7.92 0.95
CA ILE A 123 6.28 -7.28 1.37
C ILE A 123 5.91 -6.18 2.33
N ILE A 124 6.41 -6.25 3.55
CA ILE A 124 6.00 -5.40 4.66
C ILE A 124 7.22 -4.65 5.18
N ALA A 125 7.19 -3.31 5.13
CA ALA A 125 8.01 -2.49 6.02
C ALA A 125 7.30 -2.44 7.38
N THR A 126 8.03 -2.49 8.49
CA THR A 126 7.42 -2.28 9.80
C THR A 126 7.37 -0.80 10.15
N GLY A 127 6.33 -0.37 10.87
CA GLY A 127 6.16 0.99 11.35
C GLY A 127 6.50 1.15 12.85
N ASN A 128 6.31 2.35 13.39
CA ASN A 128 6.62 2.62 14.80
C ASN A 128 5.69 1.88 15.76
N HIS A 129 4.47 1.57 15.35
CA HIS A 129 3.48 0.88 16.18
C HIS A 129 3.79 -0.61 16.37
N GLU A 130 4.68 -1.20 15.56
CA GLU A 130 5.19 -2.56 15.73
C GLU A 130 6.27 -2.69 16.79
N TYR A 131 6.71 -1.60 17.44
CA TYR A 131 7.86 -1.63 18.38
C TYR A 131 7.53 -1.09 19.76
N GLY A 132 7.99 -1.82 20.77
CA GLY A 132 7.92 -1.43 22.17
C GLY A 132 6.54 -1.54 22.80
N TYR A 133 6.33 -0.79 23.89
CA TYR A 133 5.07 -0.80 24.66
C TYR A 133 4.09 0.26 24.18
N VAL A 134 4.60 1.39 23.70
CA VAL A 134 3.75 2.49 23.23
C VAL A 134 3.80 2.58 21.72
N ARG A 135 4.89 3.07 21.18
CA ARG A 135 5.16 3.12 19.74
C ARG A 135 6.58 3.63 19.52
N GLY A 136 7.46 2.79 19.05
CA GLY A 136 8.85 3.16 18.81
C GLY A 136 9.60 3.60 20.08
N ASP A 137 9.22 3.10 21.25
CA ASP A 137 9.88 3.39 22.53
C ASP A 137 10.95 2.36 22.92
N GLU A 138 10.80 1.11 22.50
CA GLU A 138 11.73 0.01 22.75
C GLU A 138 11.94 -0.82 21.47
N PRO A 139 13.08 -1.51 21.30
CA PRO A 139 13.43 -2.17 20.02
C PRO A 139 12.74 -3.51 19.78
N PHE A 140 12.05 -4.08 20.78
CA PHE A 140 11.44 -5.40 20.63
C PHE A 140 10.12 -5.34 19.83
N THR A 141 9.83 -6.43 19.12
CA THR A 141 8.62 -6.57 18.31
C THR A 141 8.12 -8.01 18.30
N HIS A 142 6.80 -8.16 18.25
CA HIS A 142 6.15 -9.46 18.01
C HIS A 142 6.05 -9.81 16.50
N PHE A 143 6.48 -8.93 15.61
CA PHE A 143 6.36 -9.14 14.17
C PHE A 143 6.87 -10.52 13.70
N PRO A 144 8.09 -11.01 14.08
CA PRO A 144 8.57 -12.32 13.63
C PRO A 144 7.77 -13.51 14.15
N GLU A 145 6.97 -13.33 15.19
CA GLU A 145 6.11 -14.39 15.76
C GLU A 145 4.89 -14.64 14.87
N TYR A 146 4.36 -13.56 14.29
CA TYR A 146 3.19 -13.61 13.41
C TYR A 146 3.56 -13.73 11.93
N PHE A 147 4.75 -13.26 11.54
CA PHE A 147 5.27 -13.27 10.18
C PHE A 147 6.66 -13.91 10.11
N PRO A 148 6.79 -15.20 10.49
CA PRO A 148 8.06 -15.92 10.36
C PRO A 148 8.46 -16.05 8.89
N VAL A 149 9.76 -16.18 8.62
CA VAL A 149 10.32 -16.20 7.27
C VAL A 149 9.75 -17.32 6.38
N GLU A 150 9.31 -18.43 7.00
CA GLU A 150 8.77 -19.60 6.32
C GLU A 150 7.27 -19.53 6.07
N ARG A 151 6.58 -18.49 6.55
CA ARG A 151 5.12 -18.43 6.59
C ARG A 151 4.49 -18.52 5.19
N ASN A 152 4.93 -17.68 4.26
CA ASN A 152 4.31 -17.62 2.94
C ASN A 152 5.15 -18.40 1.91
N SER A 153 4.62 -19.50 1.40
CA SER A 153 5.31 -20.32 0.40
C SER A 153 5.64 -19.55 -0.89
N CYS A 154 4.91 -18.47 -1.22
CA CYS A 154 5.23 -17.62 -2.36
C CYS A 154 6.56 -16.88 -2.22
N TRP A 155 7.11 -16.73 -1.00
CA TRP A 155 8.43 -16.12 -0.80
C TRP A 155 9.57 -17.01 -1.27
N THR A 156 9.39 -18.32 -1.33
CA THR A 156 10.44 -19.27 -1.76
C THR A 156 11.02 -18.90 -3.13
N ASP A 157 10.18 -18.36 -4.02
CA ASP A 157 10.59 -18.05 -5.39
C ASP A 157 11.10 -16.60 -5.57
N CYS A 158 10.87 -15.72 -4.61
CA CYS A 158 11.19 -14.29 -4.76
C CYS A 158 12.05 -13.69 -3.64
N LEU A 159 12.04 -14.21 -2.41
CA LEU A 159 12.88 -13.72 -1.32
C LEU A 159 14.35 -14.07 -1.60
N VAL A 160 15.19 -13.05 -1.80
CA VAL A 160 16.58 -13.24 -2.20
C VAL A 160 17.60 -12.85 -1.15
N SER A 161 17.21 -12.04 -0.16
CA SER A 161 18.06 -11.63 0.95
C SER A 161 17.23 -11.14 2.12
N ALA A 162 17.70 -11.34 3.34
CA ALA A 162 17.15 -10.75 4.55
C ALA A 162 18.29 -10.32 5.48
N TYR A 163 18.05 -9.32 6.32
CA TYR A 163 18.96 -8.83 7.34
C TYR A 163 18.29 -8.94 8.71
N PRO A 164 19.00 -9.36 9.76
CA PRO A 164 18.41 -9.51 11.09
C PRO A 164 17.71 -8.23 11.59
N ASN A 165 16.61 -8.40 12.30
CA ASN A 165 15.91 -7.29 12.93
C ASN A 165 16.72 -6.68 14.10
N ARG A 166 16.15 -5.69 14.79
CA ARG A 166 16.81 -4.98 15.92
C ARG A 166 17.16 -5.89 17.08
N GLU A 167 16.50 -7.03 17.21
CA GLU A 167 16.79 -8.05 18.24
C GLU A 167 17.78 -9.12 17.75
N GLY A 168 18.33 -9.00 16.53
CA GLY A 168 19.22 -9.99 15.93
C GLY A 168 18.50 -11.27 15.47
N ARG A 169 17.17 -11.25 15.38
CA ARG A 169 16.34 -12.39 14.94
C ARG A 169 16.23 -12.41 13.41
N ALA A 170 16.16 -13.62 12.84
CA ALA A 170 15.77 -13.78 11.43
C ALA A 170 14.33 -13.25 11.24
N SER A 171 14.13 -12.35 10.29
CA SER A 171 12.87 -11.67 10.05
C SER A 171 12.79 -11.15 8.62
N ILE A 172 11.59 -10.93 8.13
CA ILE A 172 11.32 -10.24 6.87
C ILE A 172 11.14 -8.72 7.03
N GLU A 173 11.36 -8.17 8.22
CA GLU A 173 11.34 -6.71 8.46
C GLU A 173 12.35 -5.96 7.59
N ASN A 174 13.51 -6.61 7.34
CA ASN A 174 14.56 -6.15 6.45
C ASN A 174 14.76 -7.23 5.38
N ALA A 175 14.06 -7.14 4.27
CA ALA A 175 14.06 -8.20 3.27
C ALA A 175 14.04 -7.65 1.85
N ALA A 176 14.63 -8.41 0.91
CA ALA A 176 14.69 -8.08 -0.50
C ALA A 176 14.06 -9.20 -1.34
N PHE A 177 13.22 -8.82 -2.30
CA PHE A 177 12.46 -9.72 -3.16
C PHE A 177 12.73 -9.40 -4.62
N GLU A 178 13.02 -10.40 -5.42
CA GLU A 178 13.31 -10.26 -6.86
C GLU A 178 12.11 -10.73 -7.69
N PHE A 179 11.73 -9.93 -8.68
CA PHE A 179 10.71 -10.26 -9.67
C PHE A 179 11.29 -10.11 -11.07
N ALA A 180 11.04 -11.09 -11.95
CA ALA A 180 11.43 -11.03 -13.35
C ALA A 180 10.19 -10.84 -14.22
N GLU A 181 10.17 -9.74 -14.98
CA GLU A 181 9.04 -9.38 -15.84
C GLU A 181 9.55 -9.06 -17.26
N PRO A 182 8.92 -9.61 -18.30
CA PRO A 182 9.45 -9.53 -19.67
C PRO A 182 9.74 -8.11 -20.17
N THR A 183 8.92 -7.14 -19.77
CA THR A 183 9.01 -5.74 -20.25
C THR A 183 9.81 -4.83 -19.33
N TRP A 184 9.88 -5.17 -18.05
CA TRP A 184 10.61 -4.40 -17.02
C TRP A 184 11.98 -5.02 -16.70
N GLY A 185 12.26 -6.22 -17.23
CA GLY A 185 13.43 -6.98 -16.84
C GLY A 185 13.33 -7.46 -15.41
N LYS A 186 14.30 -7.09 -14.58
CA LYS A 186 14.32 -7.51 -13.18
C LYS A 186 14.04 -6.34 -12.24
N LEU A 187 13.13 -6.57 -11.32
CA LEU A 187 12.79 -5.66 -10.23
C LEU A 187 13.33 -6.22 -8.91
N LEU A 188 13.84 -5.35 -8.05
CA LEU A 188 14.20 -5.68 -6.68
C LEU A 188 13.35 -4.80 -5.75
N VAL A 189 12.54 -5.42 -4.90
CA VAL A 189 11.75 -4.72 -3.89
C VAL A 189 12.41 -4.94 -2.54
N ILE A 190 12.81 -3.87 -1.87
CA ILE A 190 13.48 -3.90 -0.58
C ILE A 190 12.57 -3.25 0.46
N ALA A 191 12.23 -3.98 1.51
CA ALA A 191 11.57 -3.46 2.71
C ALA A 191 12.60 -3.26 3.82
N ALA A 192 12.41 -2.20 4.60
CA ALA A 192 13.24 -1.91 5.77
C ALA A 192 12.40 -1.73 7.04
N GLU A 193 12.98 -2.07 8.18
CA GLU A 193 12.42 -1.88 9.51
C GLU A 193 12.08 -0.41 9.79
N TRP A 194 11.26 -0.15 10.79
CA TRP A 194 11.01 1.20 11.32
C TRP A 194 12.30 1.95 11.62
N ALA A 195 12.40 3.19 11.09
CA ALA A 195 13.55 4.07 11.28
C ALA A 195 14.90 3.32 11.13
N PRO A 196 15.18 2.71 9.96
CA PRO A 196 16.21 1.69 9.78
C PRO A 196 17.57 2.13 10.30
N ARG A 197 18.31 1.17 10.89
CA ARG A 197 19.68 1.39 11.36
C ARG A 197 20.65 1.58 10.18
N ASP A 198 21.81 2.17 10.45
CA ASP A 198 22.83 2.35 9.43
C ASP A 198 23.26 1.02 8.78
N GLU A 199 23.35 -0.05 9.56
CA GLU A 199 23.71 -1.39 9.06
C GLU A 199 22.66 -1.94 8.07
N VAL A 200 21.38 -1.62 8.28
CA VAL A 200 20.30 -1.99 7.35
C VAL A 200 20.41 -1.19 6.05
N LEU A 201 20.66 0.13 6.14
CA LEU A 201 20.87 0.96 4.97
C LEU A 201 22.11 0.53 4.19
N ASP A 202 23.20 0.18 4.87
CA ASP A 202 24.42 -0.34 4.27
C ASP A 202 24.19 -1.70 3.59
N TRP A 203 23.42 -2.60 4.22
CA TRP A 203 23.01 -3.87 3.60
C TRP A 203 22.21 -3.65 2.32
N ALA A 204 21.19 -2.77 2.37
CA ALA A 204 20.39 -2.45 1.20
C ALA A 204 21.21 -1.81 0.08
N ARG A 205 22.15 -0.90 0.42
CA ARG A 205 23.06 -0.28 -0.53
C ARG A 205 23.99 -1.31 -1.20
N LYS A 206 24.58 -2.20 -0.41
CA LYS A 206 25.44 -3.28 -0.94
C LYS A 206 24.69 -4.19 -1.90
N LEU A 207 23.39 -4.47 -1.63
CA LEU A 207 22.57 -5.20 -2.58
C LEU A 207 22.38 -4.41 -3.87
N CYS A 208 21.96 -3.14 -3.80
CA CYS A 208 21.72 -2.30 -4.98
C CYS A 208 22.97 -2.16 -5.86
N GLU A 209 24.16 -2.03 -5.24
CA GLU A 209 25.44 -1.83 -5.94
C GLU A 209 26.11 -3.15 -6.38
N SER A 210 25.64 -4.30 -5.92
CA SER A 210 26.21 -5.59 -6.28
C SER A 210 26.08 -5.90 -7.77
N GLU A 211 27.03 -6.61 -8.35
CA GLU A 211 27.01 -7.01 -9.77
C GLU A 211 25.69 -7.68 -10.17
N LYS A 212 25.13 -8.47 -9.26
CA LYS A 212 23.87 -9.19 -9.48
C LYS A 212 22.68 -8.23 -9.65
N TYR A 213 22.61 -7.16 -8.83
CA TYR A 213 21.41 -6.31 -8.74
C TYR A 213 21.60 -4.89 -9.29
N ALA A 214 22.82 -4.49 -9.69
CA ALA A 214 23.10 -3.13 -10.18
C ALA A 214 22.26 -2.70 -11.40
N LYS A 215 21.74 -3.67 -12.16
CA LYS A 215 20.88 -3.41 -13.34
C LYS A 215 19.39 -3.58 -13.06
N HIS A 216 19.00 -3.91 -11.84
CA HIS A 216 17.58 -4.02 -11.47
C HIS A 216 16.98 -2.63 -11.27
N THR A 217 15.70 -2.47 -11.58
CA THR A 217 14.93 -1.35 -11.08
C THR A 217 14.55 -1.65 -9.62
N VAL A 218 14.96 -0.79 -8.69
CA VAL A 218 14.74 -1.01 -7.26
C VAL A 218 13.56 -0.17 -6.78
N VAL A 219 12.64 -0.83 -6.08
CA VAL A 219 11.58 -0.23 -5.27
C VAL A 219 11.97 -0.38 -3.80
N PHE A 220 12.07 0.73 -3.09
CA PHE A 220 12.38 0.74 -1.66
C PHE A 220 11.11 1.07 -0.86
N ILE A 221 10.81 0.28 0.16
CA ILE A 221 9.65 0.47 1.03
C ILE A 221 10.15 0.71 2.44
N THR A 222 9.70 1.78 3.05
CA THR A 222 9.98 2.12 4.45
C THR A 222 8.76 2.80 5.05
N HIS A 223 8.68 2.92 6.37
CA HIS A 223 7.51 3.51 7.00
C HIS A 223 7.54 5.05 6.96
N SER A 224 8.54 5.68 7.56
CA SER A 224 8.69 7.15 7.57
C SER A 224 9.68 7.63 6.51
N PHE A 225 9.20 8.41 5.53
CA PHE A 225 10.06 9.00 4.50
C PHE A 225 9.63 10.39 4.06
N LEU A 226 8.33 10.60 3.79
CA LEU A 226 7.76 11.89 3.42
C LEU A 226 6.69 12.33 4.42
N TYR A 227 6.58 13.64 4.63
CA TYR A 227 5.40 14.23 5.25
C TYR A 227 4.24 14.28 4.25
N GLN A 228 3.03 14.11 4.76
CA GLN A 228 1.79 14.31 3.99
C GLN A 228 1.73 15.74 3.42
N ARG A 229 1.00 15.92 2.35
CA ARG A 229 0.71 17.20 1.68
C ARG A 229 1.98 17.95 1.21
N THR A 230 2.96 18.20 2.07
CA THR A 230 4.16 19.00 1.72
C THR A 230 5.17 18.22 0.92
N ALA A 231 5.18 16.88 1.03
CA ALA A 231 6.19 15.99 0.45
C ALA A 231 7.63 16.32 0.87
N GLU A 232 7.83 17.02 1.98
CA GLU A 232 9.14 17.17 2.58
C GLU A 232 9.59 15.86 3.20
N ARG A 233 10.90 15.56 3.17
CA ARG A 233 11.42 14.35 3.81
C ARG A 233 11.38 14.49 5.33
N THR A 234 10.92 13.45 6.00
CA THR A 234 10.89 13.40 7.47
C THR A 234 12.29 13.52 8.04
N ALA A 235 12.42 14.19 9.18
CA ALA A 235 13.69 14.37 9.86
C ALA A 235 13.48 14.59 11.37
N ASN A 236 14.41 14.07 12.17
CA ASN A 236 14.46 14.33 13.62
C ASN A 236 13.17 14.01 14.37
N GLU A 237 12.50 12.92 14.01
CA GLU A 237 11.29 12.49 14.70
C GLU A 237 11.60 12.09 16.15
N ASN A 238 10.67 12.41 17.05
CA ASN A 238 10.88 12.28 18.49
C ASN A 238 10.49 10.87 18.99
N TYR A 239 11.15 9.84 18.48
CA TYR A 239 11.03 8.47 18.99
C TYR A 239 12.26 8.06 19.80
N ARG A 240 12.05 7.14 20.75
CA ARG A 240 13.10 6.71 21.70
C ARG A 240 14.07 5.69 21.10
N ILE A 241 13.60 4.87 20.15
CA ILE A 241 14.45 3.89 19.46
C ILE A 241 15.62 4.57 18.75
N LYS A 242 16.83 4.09 19.04
CA LYS A 242 18.08 4.53 18.41
C LYS A 242 18.98 3.32 18.17
N PRO A 243 19.86 3.32 17.13
CA PRO A 243 19.96 4.35 16.08
C PRO A 243 18.72 4.39 15.19
N ALA A 244 18.45 5.53 14.55
CA ALA A 244 17.27 5.76 13.73
C ALA A 244 17.59 6.67 12.55
N ASN A 245 17.16 6.29 11.34
CA ASN A 245 17.22 7.09 10.14
C ASN A 245 15.80 7.39 9.65
N TYR A 246 15.53 8.63 9.33
CA TYR A 246 14.26 9.10 8.77
C TYR A 246 14.45 9.52 7.30
N GLY A 247 13.43 10.00 6.66
CA GLY A 247 13.41 10.25 5.23
C GLY A 247 14.62 11.00 4.68
N LYS A 248 15.11 12.03 5.40
CA LYS A 248 16.30 12.75 4.99
C LYS A 248 17.57 11.90 5.07
N ASP A 249 17.76 11.18 6.17
CA ASP A 249 18.94 10.32 6.35
C ASP A 249 18.93 9.15 5.37
N ILE A 250 17.75 8.53 5.17
CA ILE A 250 17.56 7.44 4.20
C ILE A 250 17.85 7.92 2.78
N TRP A 251 17.41 9.13 2.43
CA TRP A 251 17.74 9.74 1.14
C TRP A 251 19.25 9.89 0.98
N ASP A 252 19.90 10.51 1.93
CA ASP A 252 21.33 10.85 1.84
C ASP A 252 22.23 9.58 1.87
N LYS A 253 21.87 8.58 2.69
CA LYS A 253 22.69 7.37 2.93
C LYS A 253 22.42 6.23 1.93
N LEU A 254 21.21 6.14 1.39
CA LEU A 254 20.79 5.01 0.55
C LEU A 254 20.26 5.46 -0.81
N VAL A 255 19.21 6.29 -0.85
CA VAL A 255 18.48 6.53 -2.10
C VAL A 255 19.29 7.37 -3.08
N TYR A 256 19.89 8.46 -2.60
CA TYR A 256 20.70 9.35 -3.44
C TYR A 256 21.93 8.67 -4.04
N PRO A 257 22.76 7.89 -3.29
CA PRO A 257 23.92 7.23 -3.87
C PRO A 257 23.60 6.05 -4.80
N CYS A 258 22.44 5.38 -4.63
CA CYS A 258 22.08 4.21 -5.44
C CYS A 258 21.41 4.60 -6.76
N SER A 259 22.10 4.42 -7.88
CA SER A 259 21.63 4.82 -9.22
C SER A 259 20.38 4.06 -9.71
N ASN A 260 20.06 2.93 -9.11
CA ASN A 260 19.00 2.01 -9.52
C ASN A 260 17.76 2.01 -8.61
N ILE A 261 17.76 2.73 -7.47
CA ILE A 261 16.54 2.99 -6.72
C ILE A 261 15.74 4.04 -7.50
N ARG A 262 14.51 3.66 -7.89
CA ARG A 262 13.68 4.48 -8.78
C ARG A 262 12.31 4.81 -8.20
N LEU A 263 11.90 4.09 -7.17
CA LEU A 263 10.65 4.31 -6.46
C LEU A 263 10.86 4.10 -4.96
N VAL A 264 10.40 5.06 -4.16
CA VAL A 264 10.32 4.94 -2.70
C VAL A 264 8.86 5.03 -2.28
N LEU A 265 8.41 4.08 -1.48
CA LEU A 265 7.06 4.00 -0.94
C LEU A 265 7.10 4.12 0.58
N CYS A 266 6.21 4.94 1.15
CA CYS A 266 6.12 5.13 2.60
C CYS A 266 4.69 5.42 3.07
N GLY A 267 4.48 5.36 4.40
CA GLY A 267 3.26 5.67 5.11
C GLY A 267 3.49 6.69 6.23
N HIS A 268 3.14 6.32 7.46
CA HIS A 268 3.39 6.98 8.73
C HIS A 268 2.62 8.28 8.96
N THR A 269 2.86 9.31 8.18
CA THR A 269 2.30 10.62 8.43
C THR A 269 0.89 10.77 7.85
N GLY A 270 0.06 11.55 8.52
CA GLY A 270 -1.31 11.84 8.11
C GLY A 270 -1.94 12.83 9.07
N SER A 271 -2.96 13.55 8.63
CA SER A 271 -3.75 14.43 9.49
C SER A 271 -5.22 14.33 9.13
N PRO A 272 -6.12 14.53 10.10
CA PRO A 272 -7.55 14.60 9.82
C PRO A 272 -7.85 15.73 8.83
N GLY A 273 -8.57 15.41 7.76
CA GLY A 273 -8.90 16.37 6.72
C GLY A 273 -9.41 15.68 5.47
N ASP A 274 -9.01 16.17 4.33
CA ASP A 274 -9.34 15.55 3.05
C ASP A 274 -8.30 14.48 2.65
N PHE A 275 -8.46 13.90 1.47
CA PHE A 275 -7.56 12.85 0.99
C PHE A 275 -6.13 13.35 0.78
N GLU A 276 -5.94 14.63 0.48
CA GLU A 276 -4.61 15.22 0.29
C GLU A 276 -3.80 15.27 1.59
N ASP A 277 -4.47 15.23 2.75
CA ASP A 277 -3.82 15.12 4.06
C ASP A 277 -3.33 13.68 4.38
N SER A 278 -3.58 12.75 3.49
CA SER A 278 -3.23 11.33 3.62
C SER A 278 -2.21 10.86 2.57
N VAL A 279 -1.74 11.76 1.71
CA VAL A 279 -0.86 11.42 0.59
C VAL A 279 0.15 12.52 0.33
N SER A 280 1.28 12.15 -0.28
CA SER A 280 2.19 13.11 -0.91
C SER A 280 3.00 12.43 -2.01
N TYR A 281 3.55 13.25 -2.91
CA TYR A 281 4.37 12.79 -4.02
C TYR A 281 5.42 13.84 -4.38
N ARG A 282 6.63 13.36 -4.68
CA ARG A 282 7.71 14.18 -5.23
C ARG A 282 8.65 13.36 -6.10
N GLU A 283 9.41 14.02 -6.93
CA GLU A 283 10.51 13.44 -7.69
C GLU A 283 11.79 14.27 -7.45
N ASP A 284 12.92 13.57 -7.29
CA ASP A 284 14.24 14.20 -7.25
C ASP A 284 15.24 13.30 -7.97
N ASP A 285 16.26 13.90 -8.54
CA ASP A 285 17.33 13.14 -9.18
C ASP A 285 18.31 12.58 -8.14
N ASN A 286 18.71 11.32 -8.31
CA ASN A 286 19.78 10.71 -7.54
C ASN A 286 21.17 11.15 -8.04
N SER A 287 22.25 10.63 -7.43
CA SER A 287 23.63 10.98 -7.78
C SER A 287 24.02 10.68 -9.23
N ALA A 288 23.29 9.81 -9.94
CA ALA A 288 23.47 9.50 -11.35
C ALA A 288 22.58 10.34 -12.28
N GLY A 289 21.86 11.36 -11.77
CA GLY A 289 20.94 12.17 -12.54
C GLY A 289 19.68 11.44 -13.00
N LYS A 290 19.32 10.37 -12.30
CA LYS A 290 18.12 9.59 -12.59
C LYS A 290 17.00 9.95 -11.62
N SER A 291 15.82 10.25 -12.15
CA SER A 291 14.64 10.58 -11.34
C SER A 291 14.24 9.41 -10.44
N VAL A 292 13.95 9.73 -9.18
CA VAL A 292 13.42 8.83 -8.16
C VAL A 292 12.04 9.35 -7.74
N ALA A 293 11.00 8.58 -8.05
CA ALA A 293 9.66 8.85 -7.55
C ALA A 293 9.55 8.47 -6.07
N GLN A 294 8.99 9.35 -5.26
CA GLN A 294 8.81 9.17 -3.82
C GLN A 294 7.34 9.39 -3.50
N MET A 295 6.67 8.37 -2.98
CA MET A 295 5.22 8.38 -2.77
C MET A 295 4.88 7.96 -1.35
N MET A 296 4.15 8.82 -0.65
CA MET A 296 3.54 8.54 0.63
C MET A 296 2.06 8.24 0.43
N PHE A 297 1.58 7.21 1.11
CA PHE A 297 0.19 6.78 1.09
C PHE A 297 -0.20 6.23 2.46
N ASN A 298 -0.93 7.04 3.24
CA ASN A 298 -1.45 6.65 4.56
C ASN A 298 -2.89 7.14 4.72
N VAL A 299 -3.84 6.28 4.47
CA VAL A 299 -5.28 6.60 4.45
C VAL A 299 -6.01 6.27 5.75
N GLN A 300 -5.32 5.83 6.78
CA GLN A 300 -5.90 5.31 8.04
C GLN A 300 -6.90 6.26 8.73
N ILE A 301 -6.78 7.56 8.49
CA ILE A 301 -7.63 8.59 9.10
C ILE A 301 -8.86 8.96 8.25
N LEU A 302 -8.96 8.46 7.03
CA LEU A 302 -10.16 8.61 6.24
C LEU A 302 -11.28 7.72 6.80
N GLY A 303 -12.52 8.02 6.43
CA GLY A 303 -13.67 7.24 6.93
C GLY A 303 -14.03 7.52 8.38
N GLY A 304 -13.74 8.74 8.87
CA GLY A 304 -14.17 9.19 10.20
C GLY A 304 -13.08 9.61 11.17
N GLY A 305 -11.85 9.88 10.69
CA GLY A 305 -10.73 10.28 11.53
C GLY A 305 -10.07 9.10 12.25
N TRP A 306 -9.31 9.39 13.29
CA TRP A 306 -8.55 8.39 14.07
C TRP A 306 -9.42 7.30 14.72
N GLU A 307 -10.68 7.62 15.01
CA GLU A 307 -11.66 6.70 15.58
C GLU A 307 -12.65 6.17 14.52
N GLY A 308 -12.36 6.44 13.25
CA GLY A 308 -13.18 6.03 12.12
C GLY A 308 -12.98 4.57 11.72
N ASN A 309 -13.32 4.29 10.47
CA ASN A 309 -13.31 2.91 9.96
C ASN A 309 -11.92 2.42 9.46
N GLY A 310 -10.86 3.22 9.68
CA GLY A 310 -9.49 2.85 9.35
C GLY A 310 -9.07 3.14 7.92
N GLY A 311 -9.84 3.93 7.14
CA GLY A 311 -9.40 4.39 5.82
C GLY A 311 -10.26 3.97 4.64
N ASP A 312 -11.55 3.68 4.84
CA ASP A 312 -12.51 3.38 3.76
C ASP A 312 -12.06 2.27 2.78
N GLY A 313 -11.11 1.44 3.18
CA GLY A 313 -10.57 0.37 2.32
C GLY A 313 -9.76 0.88 1.12
N TRP A 314 -9.26 2.13 1.14
CA TRP A 314 -8.45 2.65 0.04
C TRP A 314 -7.12 1.93 -0.09
N LEU A 315 -6.77 1.57 -1.32
CA LEU A 315 -5.47 1.02 -1.74
C LEU A 315 -5.03 1.65 -3.07
N ARG A 316 -3.74 1.51 -3.42
CA ARG A 316 -3.22 1.90 -4.72
C ARG A 316 -2.87 0.69 -5.57
N ILE A 317 -3.31 0.75 -6.83
CA ILE A 317 -2.91 -0.20 -7.87
C ILE A 317 -1.77 0.48 -8.64
N LEU A 318 -0.58 -0.08 -8.54
CA LEU A 318 0.61 0.33 -9.28
C LEU A 318 0.71 -0.56 -10.51
N GLU A 319 0.24 -0.08 -11.66
CA GLU A 319 0.25 -0.84 -12.91
C GLU A 319 1.51 -0.50 -13.71
N PHE A 320 2.39 -1.48 -13.84
CA PHE A 320 3.65 -1.40 -14.57
C PHE A 320 3.39 -1.67 -16.05
N MET A 321 3.51 -0.63 -16.87
CA MET A 321 3.15 -0.68 -18.30
C MET A 321 4.17 -1.46 -19.13
N PRO A 322 3.76 -2.04 -20.28
CA PRO A 322 4.67 -2.84 -21.12
C PRO A 322 5.76 -2.03 -21.82
N ASP A 323 5.76 -0.70 -21.71
CA ASP A 323 6.84 0.16 -22.21
C ASP A 323 8.14 0.07 -21.35
N GLY A 324 8.08 -0.60 -20.20
CA GLY A 324 9.21 -0.79 -19.30
C GLY A 324 9.63 0.45 -18.51
N GLN A 325 8.82 1.52 -18.51
CA GLN A 325 9.15 2.79 -17.86
C GLN A 325 7.97 3.50 -17.20
N THR A 326 6.73 3.24 -17.59
CA THR A 326 5.56 3.91 -17.04
C THR A 326 4.90 3.05 -15.95
N ILE A 327 4.66 3.64 -14.77
CA ILE A 327 3.85 3.05 -13.71
C ILE A 327 2.59 3.90 -13.58
N LYS A 328 1.42 3.34 -13.88
CA LYS A 328 0.14 4.02 -13.67
C LYS A 328 -0.32 3.80 -12.23
N VAL A 329 -0.51 4.88 -11.51
CA VAL A 329 -1.06 4.86 -10.15
C VAL A 329 -2.57 5.08 -10.22
N ARG A 330 -3.33 4.20 -9.59
CA ARG A 330 -4.79 4.33 -9.43
C ARG A 330 -5.17 4.07 -7.99
N THR A 331 -6.08 4.86 -7.44
CA THR A 331 -6.59 4.70 -6.07
C THR A 331 -7.98 4.08 -6.12
N TYR A 332 -8.14 2.95 -5.44
CA TYR A 332 -9.35 2.13 -5.46
C TYR A 332 -9.73 1.69 -4.05
N SER A 333 -11.04 1.56 -3.79
CA SER A 333 -11.57 1.00 -2.55
C SER A 333 -12.42 -0.24 -2.82
N PRO A 334 -12.00 -1.43 -2.37
CA PRO A 334 -12.84 -2.62 -2.35
C PRO A 334 -14.14 -2.44 -1.58
N LEU A 335 -14.14 -1.66 -0.50
CA LEU A 335 -15.34 -1.35 0.29
C LEU A 335 -16.43 -0.69 -0.56
N PHE A 336 -16.08 0.36 -1.30
CA PHE A 336 -17.04 1.00 -2.19
C PHE A 336 -17.33 0.14 -3.43
N GLY A 337 -16.38 -0.66 -3.87
CA GLY A 337 -16.51 -1.52 -5.06
C GLY A 337 -17.47 -2.70 -4.91
N ILE A 338 -17.66 -3.22 -3.69
CA ILE A 338 -18.44 -4.42 -3.44
C ILE A 338 -19.95 -4.22 -3.64
N SER A 339 -20.47 -3.03 -3.37
CA SER A 339 -21.89 -2.73 -3.47
C SER A 339 -22.25 -2.02 -4.77
N PRO A 340 -23.33 -2.43 -5.47
CA PRO A 340 -23.83 -1.73 -6.65
C PRO A 340 -24.14 -0.23 -6.39
N THR A 341 -24.55 0.12 -5.19
CA THR A 341 -24.95 1.49 -4.83
C THR A 341 -23.75 2.42 -4.60
N THR A 342 -22.60 1.87 -4.16
CA THR A 342 -21.40 2.64 -3.86
C THR A 342 -20.29 2.48 -4.90
N ARG A 343 -20.42 1.53 -5.82
CA ARG A 343 -19.38 1.20 -6.82
C ARG A 343 -18.91 2.39 -7.64
N GLN A 344 -19.78 3.37 -7.88
CA GLN A 344 -19.42 4.59 -8.59
C GLN A 344 -18.38 5.45 -7.85
N PHE A 345 -18.22 5.26 -6.56
CA PHE A 345 -17.24 5.95 -5.71
C PHE A 345 -15.97 5.14 -5.45
N ALA A 346 -15.88 3.92 -6.00
CA ALA A 346 -14.77 3.01 -5.73
C ALA A 346 -13.43 3.47 -6.33
N TYR A 347 -13.43 4.40 -7.28
CA TYR A 347 -12.23 5.01 -7.84
C TYR A 347 -12.19 6.50 -7.55
N ARG A 348 -11.02 6.93 -7.09
CA ARG A 348 -10.69 8.35 -7.02
C ARG A 348 -9.94 8.75 -8.28
N THR A 349 -10.23 9.94 -8.80
CA THR A 349 -9.69 10.45 -10.07
C THR A 349 -9.06 11.84 -9.95
N GLY A 350 -8.80 12.31 -8.74
CA GLY A 350 -8.08 13.54 -8.48
C GLY A 350 -6.59 13.45 -8.89
N LYS A 351 -5.90 14.57 -8.91
CA LYS A 351 -4.48 14.64 -9.32
C LYS A 351 -3.54 13.84 -8.42
N CYS A 352 -3.86 13.71 -7.13
CA CYS A 352 -3.12 12.92 -6.16
C CYS A 352 -3.55 11.45 -6.12
N ASP A 353 -4.62 11.10 -6.84
CA ASP A 353 -5.24 9.78 -6.80
C ASP A 353 -4.92 8.94 -8.03
N GLN A 354 -4.82 9.59 -9.19
CA GLN A 354 -4.56 8.95 -10.48
C GLN A 354 -3.52 9.75 -11.24
N PHE A 355 -2.36 9.16 -11.46
CA PHE A 355 -1.23 9.78 -12.17
C PHE A 355 -0.27 8.72 -12.70
N ASP A 356 0.63 9.15 -13.57
CA ASP A 356 1.68 8.30 -14.13
C ASP A 356 3.04 8.68 -13.54
N ILE A 357 3.84 7.68 -13.17
CA ILE A 357 5.24 7.81 -12.79
C ILE A 357 6.08 7.37 -13.97
N ILE A 358 7.07 8.16 -14.36
CA ILE A 358 8.00 7.81 -15.45
C ILE A 358 9.37 7.44 -14.86
N VAL A 359 9.65 6.16 -14.87
CA VAL A 359 10.96 5.60 -14.49
C VAL A 359 11.89 5.66 -15.69
N LYS A 360 12.54 6.79 -15.93
CA LYS A 360 13.48 6.95 -17.06
C LYS A 360 14.66 5.97 -16.91
N PRO A 361 15.15 5.34 -17.98
CA PRO A 361 16.27 4.40 -17.95
C PRO A 361 17.57 5.00 -17.41
#